data_bbe3a35e06373f9148d9e4d54b570b78
#
_entry.id   bbe3a35e06373f9148d9e4d54b570b78
#
_cell.length_a   1.000
_cell.length_b   1.000
_cell.length_c   1.000
_cell.angle_alpha   90.00
_cell.angle_beta   90.00
_cell.angle_gamma   90.00
#
_symmetry.space_group_name_H-M   'P 1'
#
loop_
_entity.id
_entity.type
_entity.pdbx_description
1 polymer ?
#
loop_
_entity_poly.entity_id
_entity_poly.type
_entity_poly.pdbx_seq_one_letter_code
_entity_poly.pdbx_strand_id
1 'polypeptide(L)'
;MLFRSNEGIAGLLTNTPGSIGYLTYSYVKGSKLQAASVQNKAGNFIQPSYKSGFAALNGIQLDPVSLAGEDFNPSAPNAYPISTLTWVLAYKEGNGAKTDDIRAALNYMLSGKAQMVADDMGYVSLAGSILNKARNKVKQIGQ
;
A
#
# COMPACT_ATOMS: atom_id res chain seq x y z
N MET A 1 23.47 -10.61 11.91
CA MET A 1 22.19 -10.24 12.56
C MET A 1 21.13 -10.13 11.49
N LEU A 2 20.06 -10.94 11.54
CA LEU A 2 18.98 -10.89 10.55
C LEU A 2 17.92 -9.90 11.03
N PHE A 3 17.83 -8.76 10.39
CA PHE A 3 16.72 -7.81 10.63
C PHE A 3 15.51 -8.25 9.80
N ARG A 4 14.41 -8.54 10.48
CA ARG A 4 13.17 -9.04 9.86
C ARG A 4 12.04 -8.00 9.87
N SER A 5 12.35 -6.73 10.13
CA SER A 5 11.35 -5.66 10.20
C SER A 5 11.84 -4.39 9.50
N ASN A 6 10.89 -3.56 9.08
CA ASN A 6 11.20 -2.25 8.52
C ASN A 6 11.99 -1.36 9.49
N GLU A 7 11.66 -1.42 10.81
CA GLU A 7 12.37 -0.67 11.85
C GLU A 7 13.84 -1.09 11.92
N GLY A 8 14.11 -2.39 11.90
CA GLY A 8 15.47 -2.93 11.93
C GLY A 8 16.28 -2.48 10.72
N ILE A 9 15.69 -2.51 9.53
CA ILE A 9 16.34 -2.05 8.29
C ILE A 9 16.58 -0.53 8.35
N ALA A 10 15.59 0.26 8.78
CA ALA A 10 15.74 1.70 8.93
C ALA A 10 16.87 2.06 9.90
N GLY A 11 16.97 1.37 11.03
CA GLY A 11 18.06 1.54 12.00
C GLY A 11 19.42 1.22 11.40
N LEU A 12 19.54 0.13 10.62
CA LEU A 12 20.79 -0.22 9.93
C LEU A 12 21.21 0.84 8.92
N LEU A 13 20.29 1.24 8.03
CA LEU A 13 20.56 2.25 7.01
C LEU A 13 21.00 3.57 7.63
N THR A 14 20.40 3.97 8.75
CA THR A 14 20.75 5.21 9.46
C THR A 14 22.16 5.17 10.04
N ASN A 15 22.61 3.99 10.52
CA ASN A 15 23.88 3.84 11.22
C ASN A 15 25.01 3.29 10.34
N THR A 16 24.75 3.02 9.05
CA THR A 16 25.77 2.45 8.14
C THR A 16 25.87 3.32 6.88
N PRO A 17 26.76 4.32 6.87
CA PRO A 17 26.98 5.16 5.70
C PRO A 17 27.32 4.34 4.45
N GLY A 18 26.71 4.71 3.31
CA GLY A 18 26.92 4.01 2.04
C GLY A 18 26.10 2.72 1.87
N SER A 19 25.26 2.37 2.85
CA SER A 19 24.38 1.22 2.75
C SER A 19 23.15 1.49 1.85
N ILE A 20 22.64 0.43 1.25
CA ILE A 20 21.37 0.44 0.46
C ILE A 20 20.47 -0.63 1.04
N GLY A 21 19.17 -0.33 1.11
CA GLY A 21 18.16 -1.26 1.57
C GLY A 21 16.78 -0.93 1.00
N TYR A 22 15.81 -1.79 1.27
CA TYR A 22 14.40 -1.56 0.91
C TYR A 22 13.53 -1.66 2.16
N LEU A 23 12.56 -0.79 2.27
CA LEU A 23 11.60 -0.73 3.38
C LEU A 23 10.36 0.07 2.94
N THR A 24 9.30 -0.02 3.72
CA THR A 24 8.07 0.73 3.46
C THR A 24 8.35 2.24 3.50
N TYR A 25 7.80 2.99 2.55
CA TYR A 25 8.02 4.43 2.40
C TYR A 25 7.69 5.24 3.68
N SER A 26 6.75 4.77 4.50
CA SER A 26 6.43 5.39 5.80
C SER A 26 7.65 5.57 6.72
N TYR A 27 8.64 4.69 6.63
CA TYR A 27 9.89 4.80 7.41
C TYR A 27 10.91 5.78 6.79
N VAL A 28 10.73 6.14 5.54
CA VAL A 28 11.53 7.18 4.89
C VAL A 28 10.96 8.56 5.17
N LYS A 29 9.63 8.68 5.11
CA LYS A 29 8.91 9.92 5.40
C LYS A 29 9.17 10.35 6.84
N GLY A 30 9.74 11.53 7.03
CA GLY A 30 10.09 12.05 8.36
C GLY A 30 11.39 11.54 8.98
N SER A 31 12.13 10.66 8.28
CA SER A 31 13.47 10.22 8.66
C SER A 31 14.57 11.02 7.92
N LYS A 32 15.84 10.74 8.25
CA LYS A 32 17.00 11.26 7.50
C LYS A 32 17.37 10.39 6.29
N LEU A 33 16.65 9.29 6.06
CA LEU A 33 16.90 8.40 4.94
C LEU A 33 16.45 9.04 3.63
N GLN A 34 17.19 8.77 2.57
CA GLN A 34 16.86 9.22 1.23
C GLN A 34 16.35 8.04 0.40
N ALA A 35 15.25 8.25 -0.30
CA ALA A 35 14.74 7.27 -1.24
C ALA A 35 15.32 7.51 -2.64
N ALA A 36 15.67 6.43 -3.31
CA ALA A 36 16.18 6.50 -4.67
C ALA A 36 15.06 6.85 -5.67
N SER A 37 15.40 7.63 -6.68
CA SER A 37 14.62 7.68 -7.92
C SER A 37 14.83 6.38 -8.67
N VAL A 38 13.74 5.74 -9.10
CA VAL A 38 13.78 4.50 -9.86
C VAL A 38 13.20 4.73 -11.25
N GLN A 39 13.90 4.22 -12.27
CA GLN A 39 13.43 4.34 -13.65
C GLN A 39 12.23 3.42 -13.86
N ASN A 40 11.11 4.00 -14.31
CA ASN A 40 9.91 3.25 -14.63
C ASN A 40 9.88 2.76 -16.08
N LYS A 41 8.85 2.00 -16.45
CA LYS A 41 8.67 1.45 -17.82
C LYS A 41 8.64 2.52 -18.92
N ALA A 42 8.22 3.75 -18.58
CA ALA A 42 8.21 4.86 -19.53
C ALA A 42 9.59 5.54 -19.70
N GLY A 43 10.64 5.06 -19.00
CA GLY A 43 11.99 5.60 -19.04
C GLY A 43 12.24 6.78 -18.10
N ASN A 44 11.26 7.18 -17.29
CA ASN A 44 11.37 8.30 -16.37
C ASN A 44 11.91 7.87 -15.01
N PHE A 45 12.83 8.65 -14.42
CA PHE A 45 13.28 8.47 -13.05
C PHE A 45 12.29 9.14 -12.09
N ILE A 46 11.60 8.34 -11.29
CA ILE A 46 10.52 8.77 -10.41
C ILE A 46 10.94 8.66 -8.95
N GLN A 47 10.69 9.70 -8.17
CA GLN A 47 10.80 9.70 -6.71
C GLN A 47 9.53 9.07 -6.09
N PRO A 48 9.66 8.29 -4.99
CA PRO A 48 8.49 7.82 -4.27
C PRO A 48 7.76 8.99 -3.61
N SER A 49 6.46 9.02 -3.78
CA SER A 49 5.57 10.01 -3.20
C SER A 49 4.14 9.49 -3.22
N TYR A 50 3.23 10.17 -2.50
CA TYR A 50 1.80 9.91 -2.63
C TYR A 50 1.34 9.92 -4.10
N LYS A 51 1.70 10.95 -4.85
CA LYS A 51 1.28 11.11 -6.27
C LYS A 51 1.80 10.00 -7.17
N SER A 52 3.07 9.64 -7.03
CA SER A 52 3.67 8.60 -7.87
C SER A 52 3.21 7.19 -7.49
N GLY A 53 2.97 6.94 -6.21
CA GLY A 53 2.34 5.70 -5.74
C GLY A 53 0.88 5.59 -6.19
N PHE A 54 0.11 6.67 -6.08
CA PHE A 54 -1.27 6.70 -6.56
C PHE A 54 -1.36 6.44 -8.08
N ALA A 55 -0.46 7.02 -8.87
CA ALA A 55 -0.38 6.75 -10.30
C ALA A 55 -0.06 5.28 -10.60
N ALA A 56 0.79 4.65 -9.79
CA ALA A 56 1.11 3.24 -9.90
C ALA A 56 -0.10 2.34 -9.59
N LEU A 57 -0.81 2.62 -8.48
CA LEU A 57 -1.94 1.80 -8.05
C LEU A 57 -3.13 1.88 -9.01
N ASN A 58 -3.36 3.02 -9.66
CA ASN A 58 -4.50 3.18 -10.58
C ASN A 58 -4.45 2.25 -11.81
N GLY A 59 -3.29 1.74 -12.17
CA GLY A 59 -3.10 0.80 -13.29
C GLY A 59 -3.33 -0.67 -12.92
N ILE A 60 -3.39 -1.01 -11.63
CA ILE A 60 -3.46 -2.40 -11.18
C ILE A 60 -4.82 -3.00 -11.52
N GLN A 61 -4.79 -4.11 -12.25
CA GLN A 61 -5.97 -4.93 -12.52
C GLN A 61 -6.16 -5.93 -11.37
N LEU A 62 -7.29 -5.82 -10.68
CA LEU A 62 -7.62 -6.72 -9.57
C LEU A 62 -8.48 -7.87 -10.06
N ASP A 63 -8.15 -9.09 -9.64
CA ASP A 63 -9.01 -10.25 -9.79
C ASP A 63 -10.37 -9.97 -9.11
N PRO A 64 -11.49 -10.23 -9.79
CA PRO A 64 -12.82 -9.86 -9.27
C PRO A 64 -13.25 -10.68 -8.04
N VAL A 65 -12.64 -11.85 -7.83
CA VAL A 65 -12.99 -12.76 -6.74
C VAL A 65 -12.10 -12.55 -5.53
N SER A 66 -10.81 -12.61 -5.70
CA SER A 66 -9.83 -12.50 -4.59
C SER A 66 -9.39 -11.07 -4.29
N LEU A 67 -9.61 -10.12 -5.21
CA LEU A 67 -9.00 -8.79 -5.25
C LEU A 67 -7.46 -8.82 -5.31
N ALA A 68 -6.85 -9.97 -5.56
CA ALA A 68 -5.42 -10.04 -5.83
C ALA A 68 -5.08 -9.29 -7.12
N GLY A 69 -3.92 -8.66 -7.14
CA GLY A 69 -3.43 -7.96 -8.32
C GLY A 69 -2.16 -7.19 -8.00
N GLU A 70 -1.26 -7.15 -8.96
CA GLU A 70 0.02 -6.46 -8.83
C GLU A 70 0.47 -5.94 -10.19
N ASP A 71 1.19 -4.84 -10.17
CA ASP A 71 1.94 -4.32 -11.31
C ASP A 71 3.16 -3.58 -10.77
N PHE A 72 4.30 -4.25 -10.76
CA PHE A 72 5.54 -3.70 -10.22
C PHE A 72 6.23 -2.69 -11.15
N ASN A 73 5.78 -2.56 -12.38
CA ASN A 73 6.34 -1.58 -13.32
C ASN A 73 5.25 -1.03 -14.26
N PRO A 74 4.30 -0.26 -13.72
CA PRO A 74 3.17 0.27 -14.46
C PRO A 74 3.62 1.20 -15.59
N SER A 75 2.81 1.25 -16.65
CA SER A 75 3.11 2.04 -17.85
C SER A 75 2.89 3.55 -17.69
N ALA A 76 2.24 4.00 -16.62
CA ALA A 76 2.00 5.41 -16.39
C ALA A 76 3.33 6.17 -16.22
N PRO A 77 3.56 7.28 -16.95
CA PRO A 77 4.87 7.95 -17.01
C PRO A 77 5.32 8.57 -15.68
N ASN A 78 4.39 8.81 -14.76
CA ASN A 78 4.63 9.37 -13.43
C ASN A 78 4.48 8.34 -12.30
N ALA A 79 4.32 7.05 -12.63
CA ALA A 79 4.19 5.99 -11.64
C ALA A 79 5.54 5.59 -11.05
N TYR A 80 5.61 5.46 -9.71
CA TYR A 80 6.75 4.87 -9.04
C TYR A 80 6.68 3.34 -9.19
N PRO A 81 7.70 2.68 -9.74
CA PRO A 81 7.71 1.23 -9.82
C PRO A 81 7.85 0.60 -8.43
N ILE A 82 7.58 -0.70 -8.34
CA ILE A 82 7.66 -1.46 -7.07
C ILE A 82 6.60 -1.00 -6.04
N SER A 83 5.52 -0.35 -6.49
CA SER A 83 4.36 -0.06 -5.65
C SER A 83 3.46 -1.29 -5.55
N THR A 84 2.93 -1.54 -4.36
CA THR A 84 2.05 -2.69 -4.11
C THR A 84 0.89 -2.32 -3.20
N LEU A 85 -0.15 -3.15 -3.20
CA LEU A 85 -1.25 -3.08 -2.27
C LEU A 85 -0.96 -3.91 -1.01
N THR A 86 -1.60 -3.57 0.09
CA THR A 86 -1.68 -4.42 1.28
C THR A 86 -3.09 -4.99 1.36
N TRP A 87 -3.20 -6.30 1.56
CA TRP A 87 -4.49 -6.99 1.66
C TRP A 87 -4.79 -7.36 3.10
N VAL A 88 -6.06 -7.21 3.47
CA VAL A 88 -6.61 -7.77 4.70
C VAL A 88 -7.36 -9.05 4.35
N LEU A 89 -7.00 -10.14 4.99
CA LEU A 89 -7.69 -11.43 4.84
C LEU A 89 -8.78 -11.53 5.91
N ALA A 90 -10.01 -11.76 5.47
CA ALA A 90 -11.15 -12.00 6.35
C ALA A 90 -11.96 -13.18 5.81
N TYR A 91 -12.50 -14.00 6.70
CA TYR A 91 -13.42 -15.05 6.28
C TYR A 91 -14.72 -14.44 5.78
N LYS A 92 -15.25 -14.98 4.67
CA LYS A 92 -16.58 -14.60 4.19
C LYS A 92 -17.67 -15.07 5.16
N GLU A 93 -17.53 -16.27 5.68
CA GLU A 93 -18.43 -16.94 6.60
C GLU A 93 -17.68 -17.47 7.82
N GLY A 94 -18.39 -17.89 8.88
CA GLY A 94 -17.78 -18.52 10.06
C GLY A 94 -17.19 -17.56 11.09
N ASN A 95 -17.41 -16.25 10.95
CA ASN A 95 -16.93 -15.26 11.92
C ASN A 95 -17.74 -15.20 13.23
N GLY A 96 -18.91 -15.86 13.26
CA GLY A 96 -19.78 -15.89 14.44
C GLY A 96 -20.19 -14.49 14.90
N ALA A 97 -20.17 -14.27 16.21
CA ALA A 97 -20.54 -12.98 16.81
C ALA A 97 -19.62 -11.81 16.43
N LYS A 98 -18.43 -12.08 15.84
CA LYS A 98 -17.48 -11.01 15.42
C LYS A 98 -17.75 -10.47 14.02
N THR A 99 -18.73 -11.00 13.30
CA THR A 99 -19.02 -10.60 11.90
C THR A 99 -19.23 -9.09 11.77
N ASP A 100 -20.06 -8.52 12.62
CA ASP A 100 -20.39 -7.09 12.55
C ASP A 100 -19.21 -6.20 12.95
N ASP A 101 -18.43 -6.59 13.94
CA ASP A 101 -17.22 -5.87 14.36
C ASP A 101 -16.17 -5.85 13.24
N ILE A 102 -15.96 -6.99 12.57
CA ILE A 102 -15.04 -7.10 11.43
C ILE A 102 -15.51 -6.17 10.30
N ARG A 103 -16.79 -6.22 9.95
CA ARG A 103 -17.37 -5.34 8.92
C ARG A 103 -17.25 -3.86 9.29
N ALA A 104 -17.52 -3.52 10.54
CA ALA A 104 -17.39 -2.13 11.03
C ALA A 104 -15.95 -1.63 10.93
N ALA A 105 -14.98 -2.42 11.37
CA ALA A 105 -13.56 -2.09 11.30
C ALA A 105 -13.10 -1.90 9.84
N LEU A 106 -13.42 -2.83 8.95
CA LEU A 106 -13.05 -2.74 7.54
C LEU A 106 -13.75 -1.56 6.84
N ASN A 107 -15.01 -1.30 7.13
CA ASN A 107 -15.72 -0.14 6.59
C ASN A 107 -15.09 1.18 7.09
N TYR A 108 -14.65 1.24 8.35
CA TYR A 108 -13.93 2.39 8.86
C TYR A 108 -12.60 2.60 8.10
N MET A 109 -11.80 1.54 7.91
CA MET A 109 -10.54 1.62 7.15
C MET A 109 -10.77 2.11 5.70
N LEU A 110 -11.90 1.76 5.09
CA LEU A 110 -12.28 2.18 3.74
C LEU A 110 -13.09 3.49 3.71
N SER A 111 -13.28 4.15 4.85
CA SER A 111 -13.98 5.43 4.92
C SER A 111 -13.12 6.58 4.39
N GLY A 112 -13.76 7.66 3.93
CA GLY A 112 -13.03 8.87 3.53
C GLY A 112 -12.15 9.42 4.65
N LYS A 113 -12.62 9.35 5.91
CA LYS A 113 -11.86 9.81 7.07
C LYS A 113 -10.55 9.04 7.26
N ALA A 114 -10.58 7.71 7.17
CA ALA A 114 -9.37 6.89 7.29
C ALA A 114 -8.44 7.08 6.08
N GLN A 115 -9.00 7.19 4.88
CA GLN A 115 -8.21 7.39 3.66
C GLN A 115 -7.51 8.76 3.62
N MET A 116 -8.08 9.79 4.23
CA MET A 116 -7.45 11.12 4.31
C MET A 116 -6.17 11.14 5.15
N VAL A 117 -6.05 10.30 6.16
CA VAL A 117 -4.84 10.24 7.00
C VAL A 117 -3.78 9.29 6.48
N ALA A 118 -4.06 8.55 5.42
CA ALA A 118 -3.14 7.55 4.87
C ALA A 118 -1.80 8.18 4.43
N ASP A 119 -1.85 9.34 3.77
CA ASP A 119 -0.64 10.04 3.32
C ASP A 119 0.22 10.51 4.49
N ASP A 120 -0.37 11.01 5.54
CA ASP A 120 0.35 11.42 6.77
C ASP A 120 1.08 10.23 7.39
N MET A 121 0.52 9.04 7.29
CA MET A 121 1.12 7.79 7.74
C MET A 121 2.11 7.18 6.74
N GLY A 122 2.36 7.82 5.59
CA GLY A 122 3.27 7.32 4.55
C GLY A 122 2.69 6.22 3.66
N TYR A 123 1.35 6.11 3.61
CA TYR A 123 0.63 5.19 2.71
C TYR A 123 -0.12 5.96 1.63
N VAL A 124 -0.41 5.28 0.54
CA VAL A 124 -1.24 5.82 -0.54
C VAL A 124 -2.70 5.46 -0.28
N SER A 125 -3.58 6.47 -0.24
CA SER A 125 -5.01 6.23 -0.09
C SER A 125 -5.58 5.48 -1.29
N LEU A 126 -6.53 4.58 -1.03
CA LEU A 126 -7.29 3.92 -2.08
C LEU A 126 -8.33 4.87 -2.66
N ALA A 127 -8.53 4.83 -3.97
CA ALA A 127 -9.54 5.63 -4.65
C ALA A 127 -10.15 4.88 -5.84
N GLY A 128 -11.15 5.49 -6.47
CA GLY A 128 -11.74 5.00 -7.72
C GLY A 128 -12.26 3.57 -7.65
N SER A 129 -11.92 2.78 -8.65
CA SER A 129 -12.40 1.41 -8.81
C SER A 129 -11.91 0.46 -7.72
N ILE A 130 -10.66 0.63 -7.27
CA ILE A 130 -10.05 -0.22 -6.22
C ILE A 130 -10.81 -0.06 -4.90
N LEU A 131 -11.05 1.17 -4.47
CA LEU A 131 -11.82 1.45 -3.24
C LEU A 131 -13.24 0.89 -3.32
N ASN A 132 -13.90 1.05 -4.47
CA ASN A 132 -15.26 0.54 -4.67
C ASN A 132 -15.30 -1.00 -4.65
N LYS A 133 -14.33 -1.67 -5.29
CA LYS A 133 -14.21 -3.13 -5.24
C LYS A 133 -14.00 -3.62 -3.81
N ALA A 134 -13.11 -2.98 -3.03
CA ALA A 134 -12.88 -3.33 -1.64
C ALA A 134 -14.15 -3.17 -0.78
N ARG A 135 -14.85 -2.04 -0.91
CA ARG A 135 -16.14 -1.81 -0.21
C ARG A 135 -17.20 -2.87 -0.55
N ASN A 136 -17.28 -3.27 -1.81
CA ASN A 136 -18.23 -4.31 -2.23
C ASN A 136 -17.86 -5.69 -1.68
N LYS A 137 -16.55 -5.97 -1.49
CA LYS A 137 -16.12 -7.21 -0.84
C LYS A 137 -16.49 -7.24 0.64
N VAL A 138 -16.31 -6.14 1.36
CA VAL A 138 -16.68 -6.07 2.79
C VAL A 138 -18.19 -6.36 2.99
N LYS A 139 -19.05 -5.94 2.07
CA LYS A 139 -20.49 -6.25 2.13
C LYS A 139 -20.82 -7.75 2.08
N GLN A 140 -19.93 -8.57 1.50
CA GLN A 140 -20.13 -10.02 1.36
C GLN A 140 -19.75 -10.81 2.63
N ILE A 141 -19.14 -10.17 3.61
CA ILE A 141 -18.77 -10.82 4.88
C ILE A 141 -20.05 -11.07 5.68
N GLY A 142 -20.30 -12.34 6.03
CA GLY A 142 -21.50 -12.76 6.78
C GLY A 142 -22.76 -12.92 5.92
N GLN A 143 -22.59 -13.07 4.60
CA GLN A 143 -23.71 -13.35 3.66
C GLN A 143 -23.57 -14.74 3.05
#